data_9ff021526fc005a31e3f7a326408b5e9
#
_entry.id   9ff021526fc005a31e3f7a326408b5e9
#
_cell.length_a   1.000
_cell.length_b   1.000
_cell.length_c   1.000
_cell.angle_alpha   90.00
_cell.angle_beta   90.00
_cell.angle_gamma   90.00
#
_symmetry.space_group_name_H-M   'P 1'
#
loop_
_entity.id
_entity.type
_entity.pdbx_description
1 polymer ?
#
loop_
_entity_poly.entity_id
_entity_poly.type
_entity_poly.pdbx_seq_one_letter_code
_entity_poly.pdbx_strand_id
1 'polypeptide(L)'
;MFESPAAAIAAHLMQSKTARIFHEHVLVKEPGTDHPTPWHHDQPYYCMDGTQGISLWIPLDPVSRDVCPEFIAGSHRWGRWFRPRKFSGVDYDHGDNRLETMPDINASREEYDIRSWELEPGDAIAFHFLTVHGAPSNLSSSTRRRGYAARWIGDDAVFAK
;
A
#
# COMPACT_ATOMS: atom_id res chain seq x y z
N MET A 1 12.67 1.83 -13.93
CA MET A 1 11.90 2.85 -13.18
C MET A 1 12.25 4.27 -13.62
N PHE A 2 13.51 4.66 -13.71
CA PHE A 2 13.93 6.03 -14.08
C PHE A 2 13.57 6.45 -15.52
N GLU A 3 13.49 5.52 -16.43
CA GLU A 3 13.08 5.78 -17.84
C GLU A 3 11.59 5.53 -18.09
N SER A 4 10.83 5.13 -17.04
CA SER A 4 9.40 4.88 -17.14
C SER A 4 8.58 6.15 -16.85
N PRO A 5 7.28 6.21 -17.22
CA PRO A 5 6.42 7.33 -16.91
C PRO A 5 6.04 7.43 -15.42
N ALA A 6 6.52 6.52 -14.56
CA ALA A 6 6.08 6.40 -13.16
C ALA A 6 6.27 7.70 -12.35
N ALA A 7 7.41 8.38 -12.52
CA ALA A 7 7.67 9.66 -11.84
C ALA A 7 6.67 10.75 -12.26
N ALA A 8 6.37 10.85 -13.55
CA ALA A 8 5.41 11.82 -14.07
C ALA A 8 3.98 11.51 -13.59
N ILE A 9 3.59 10.23 -13.59
CA ILE A 9 2.30 9.77 -13.05
C ILE A 9 2.19 10.12 -11.55
N ALA A 10 3.23 9.79 -10.77
CA ALA A 10 3.26 10.08 -9.35
C ALA A 10 3.15 11.60 -9.07
N ALA A 11 3.94 12.43 -9.76
CA ALA A 11 3.88 13.89 -9.62
C ALA A 11 2.49 14.43 -9.96
N HIS A 12 1.89 13.97 -11.06
CA HIS A 12 0.55 14.40 -11.47
C HIS A 12 -0.52 14.04 -10.43
N LEU A 13 -0.51 12.81 -9.92
CA LEU A 13 -1.48 12.35 -8.94
C LEU A 13 -1.33 13.04 -7.57
N MET A 14 -0.09 13.37 -7.18
CA MET A 14 0.19 14.14 -5.96
C MET A 14 -0.06 15.65 -6.14
N GLN A 15 -0.32 16.12 -7.35
CA GLN A 15 -0.33 17.55 -7.71
C GLN A 15 0.96 18.26 -7.26
N SER A 16 2.08 17.58 -7.44
CA SER A 16 3.41 18.05 -7.08
C SER A 16 4.22 18.44 -8.33
N LYS A 17 5.13 19.41 -8.21
CA LYS A 17 6.02 19.80 -9.31
C LYS A 17 7.08 18.74 -9.55
N THR A 18 7.50 18.05 -8.49
CA THR A 18 8.52 16.99 -8.56
C THR A 18 7.99 15.70 -7.93
N ALA A 19 8.55 14.56 -8.34
CA ALA A 19 8.39 13.30 -7.65
C ALA A 19 9.76 12.65 -7.46
N ARG A 20 10.03 12.21 -6.23
CA ARG A 20 11.26 11.51 -5.88
C ARG A 20 10.93 10.11 -5.45
N ILE A 21 11.65 9.13 -5.97
CA ILE A 21 11.53 7.77 -5.46
C ILE A 21 12.08 7.75 -4.03
N PHE A 22 11.29 7.20 -3.11
CA PHE A 22 11.59 7.25 -1.69
C PHE A 22 11.93 5.86 -1.15
N HIS A 23 11.13 4.87 -1.53
CA HIS A 23 11.29 3.52 -1.03
C HIS A 23 10.69 2.51 -2.02
N GLU A 24 11.25 1.31 -2.08
CA GLU A 24 10.74 0.27 -2.98
C GLU A 24 10.81 -1.12 -2.34
N HIS A 25 9.86 -1.97 -2.69
CA HIS A 25 9.79 -3.37 -2.29
C HIS A 25 9.40 -4.27 -3.46
N VAL A 26 10.00 -5.44 -3.53
CA VAL A 26 9.44 -6.58 -4.25
C VAL A 26 8.77 -7.51 -3.25
N LEU A 27 7.47 -7.66 -3.38
CA LEU A 27 6.64 -8.48 -2.51
C LEU A 27 6.32 -9.79 -3.22
N VAL A 28 6.73 -10.89 -2.65
CA VAL A 28 6.54 -12.23 -3.22
C VAL A 28 5.65 -13.07 -2.31
N LYS A 29 4.59 -13.61 -2.86
CA LYS A 29 3.79 -14.68 -2.22
C LYS A 29 3.91 -15.94 -3.05
N GLU A 30 4.63 -16.92 -2.52
CA GLU A 30 4.79 -18.23 -3.16
C GLU A 30 3.44 -18.99 -3.21
N PRO A 31 3.31 -19.99 -4.10
CA PRO A 31 2.16 -20.86 -4.10
C PRO A 31 1.92 -21.49 -2.72
N GLY A 32 0.67 -21.54 -2.27
CA GLY A 32 0.31 -22.11 -0.98
C GLY A 32 0.70 -21.27 0.24
N THR A 33 1.10 -20.01 0.04
CA THR A 33 1.44 -19.12 1.16
C THR A 33 0.17 -18.66 1.88
N ASP A 34 -0.06 -19.17 3.08
CA ASP A 34 -1.16 -18.77 3.97
C ASP A 34 -0.73 -17.64 4.93
N HIS A 35 -0.25 -16.55 4.36
CA HIS A 35 0.12 -15.36 5.11
C HIS A 35 -0.45 -14.11 4.43
N PRO A 36 -1.61 -13.62 4.88
CA PRO A 36 -2.16 -12.36 4.39
C PRO A 36 -1.26 -11.20 4.79
N THR A 37 -1.30 -10.12 4.01
CA THR A 37 -0.77 -8.83 4.45
C THR A 37 -1.85 -8.14 5.27
N PRO A 38 -1.61 -7.87 6.56
CA PRO A 38 -2.60 -7.20 7.41
C PRO A 38 -3.03 -5.85 6.84
N TRP A 39 -4.27 -5.45 7.14
CA TRP A 39 -4.74 -4.10 6.83
C TRP A 39 -3.85 -3.05 7.51
N HIS A 40 -3.38 -2.09 6.72
CA HIS A 40 -2.48 -1.03 7.17
C HIS A 40 -2.56 0.17 6.21
N HIS A 41 -1.88 1.25 6.56
CA HIS A 41 -1.54 2.32 5.63
C HIS A 41 -0.03 2.62 5.74
N ASP A 42 0.54 3.08 4.65
CA ASP A 42 2.00 3.13 4.50
C ASP A 42 2.68 4.20 5.37
N GLN A 43 2.09 5.38 5.51
CA GLN A 43 2.78 6.55 6.04
C GLN A 43 3.41 6.38 7.44
N PRO A 44 2.77 5.74 8.45
CA PRO A 44 3.36 5.57 9.76
C PRO A 44 4.59 4.66 9.82
N TYR A 45 4.90 3.94 8.75
CA TYR A 45 6.14 3.16 8.66
C TYR A 45 7.35 4.01 8.25
N TYR A 46 7.14 5.26 7.84
CA TYR A 46 8.16 6.10 7.23
C TYR A 46 8.47 7.34 8.06
N CYS A 47 9.74 7.75 8.01
CA CYS A 47 10.23 8.96 8.65
C CYS A 47 9.94 10.21 7.78
N MET A 48 8.69 10.34 7.31
CA MET A 48 8.27 11.50 6.50
C MET A 48 6.91 12.03 6.91
N ASP A 49 6.81 13.35 7.00
CA ASP A 49 5.57 14.10 7.07
C ASP A 49 5.28 14.76 5.72
N GLY A 50 4.04 15.11 5.50
CA GLY A 50 3.53 15.68 4.25
C GLY A 50 2.31 14.93 3.74
N THR A 51 1.67 15.47 2.73
CA THR A 51 0.48 14.90 2.10
C THR A 51 0.75 14.37 0.70
N GLN A 52 1.88 14.71 0.12
CA GLN A 52 2.29 14.28 -1.21
C GLN A 52 3.12 13.00 -1.14
N GLY A 53 2.45 11.91 -0.75
CA GLY A 53 3.01 10.56 -0.71
C GLY A 53 2.10 9.57 -1.43
N ILE A 54 2.64 8.86 -2.44
CA ILE A 54 1.91 7.89 -3.26
C ILE A 54 2.72 6.62 -3.48
N SER A 55 2.03 5.49 -3.44
CA SER A 55 2.57 4.18 -3.83
C SER A 55 2.04 3.79 -5.21
N LEU A 56 2.91 3.26 -6.04
CA LEU A 56 2.55 2.54 -7.26
C LEU A 56 2.81 1.06 -7.02
N TRP A 57 1.77 0.26 -6.99
CA TRP A 57 1.88 -1.19 -6.92
C TRP A 57 1.74 -1.78 -8.32
N ILE A 58 2.77 -2.47 -8.79
CA ILE A 58 2.93 -2.94 -10.17
C ILE A 58 3.04 -4.46 -10.13
N PRO A 59 2.12 -5.21 -10.76
CA PRO A 59 2.21 -6.66 -10.85
C PRO A 59 3.39 -7.06 -11.75
N LEU A 60 4.15 -8.07 -11.32
CA LEU A 60 5.21 -8.69 -12.12
C LEU A 60 4.75 -10.02 -12.73
N ASP A 61 3.61 -10.51 -12.32
CA ASP A 61 2.89 -11.69 -12.83
C ASP A 61 1.42 -11.29 -13.04
N PRO A 62 0.65 -12.01 -13.86
CA PRO A 62 -0.81 -11.86 -13.87
C PRO A 62 -1.40 -12.06 -12.48
N VAL A 63 -2.31 -11.19 -12.06
CA VAL A 63 -2.91 -11.19 -10.73
C VAL A 63 -4.42 -11.23 -10.85
N SER A 64 -5.02 -12.34 -10.42
CA SER A 64 -6.46 -12.45 -10.30
C SER A 64 -6.99 -11.64 -9.10
N ARG A 65 -8.26 -11.27 -9.15
CA ARG A 65 -8.89 -10.42 -8.14
C ARG A 65 -8.82 -11.00 -6.72
N ASP A 66 -8.90 -12.30 -6.57
CA ASP A 66 -8.89 -13.03 -5.30
C ASP A 66 -7.51 -13.02 -4.59
N VAL A 67 -6.43 -12.72 -5.30
CA VAL A 67 -5.08 -12.57 -4.74
C VAL A 67 -4.51 -11.16 -4.90
N CYS A 68 -5.25 -10.25 -5.53
CA CYS A 68 -4.88 -8.84 -5.65
C CYS A 68 -4.88 -8.15 -4.28
N PRO A 69 -3.99 -7.18 -4.03
CA PRO A 69 -4.16 -6.28 -2.91
C PRO A 69 -5.53 -5.60 -2.91
N GLU A 70 -6.09 -5.44 -1.72
CA GLU A 70 -7.37 -4.82 -1.48
C GLU A 70 -7.19 -3.43 -0.87
N PHE A 71 -8.00 -2.47 -1.29
CA PHE A 71 -7.91 -1.06 -0.91
C PHE A 71 -9.27 -0.55 -0.46
N ILE A 72 -9.31 0.20 0.64
CA ILE A 72 -10.54 0.87 1.07
C ILE A 72 -10.60 2.24 0.40
N ALA A 73 -11.56 2.41 -0.51
CA ALA A 73 -11.73 3.64 -1.27
C ALA A 73 -12.02 4.83 -0.33
N GLY A 74 -11.28 5.91 -0.50
CA GLY A 74 -11.45 7.13 0.30
C GLY A 74 -10.86 7.11 1.71
N SER A 75 -10.30 6.00 2.17
CA SER A 75 -9.76 5.86 3.53
C SER A 75 -8.62 6.84 3.86
N HIS A 76 -7.88 7.31 2.87
CA HIS A 76 -6.85 8.35 3.04
C HIS A 76 -7.40 9.68 3.55
N ARG A 77 -8.73 9.89 3.49
CA ARG A 77 -9.42 11.11 3.95
C ARG A 77 -10.05 10.94 5.34
N TRP A 78 -9.87 9.82 6.01
CA TRP A 78 -10.46 9.60 7.33
C TRP A 78 -9.87 10.49 8.44
N GLY A 79 -8.70 11.10 8.23
CA GLY A 79 -8.01 11.90 9.24
C GLY A 79 -7.49 11.07 10.41
N ARG A 80 -7.42 9.76 10.26
CA ARG A 80 -7.01 8.80 11.27
C ARG A 80 -5.66 8.20 10.93
N TRP A 81 -4.85 7.96 11.96
CA TRP A 81 -3.54 7.35 11.83
C TRP A 81 -3.51 6.06 12.64
N PHE A 82 -3.13 4.97 12.00
CA PHE A 82 -3.13 3.65 12.61
C PHE A 82 -1.70 3.18 12.90
N ARG A 83 -1.56 2.40 13.97
CA ARG A 83 -0.27 1.83 14.35
C ARG A 83 0.25 0.91 13.26
N PRO A 84 1.54 1.03 12.90
CA PRO A 84 2.18 0.07 12.02
C PRO A 84 2.09 -1.34 12.58
N ARG A 85 1.85 -2.32 11.69
CA ARG A 85 1.75 -3.74 12.02
C ARG A 85 2.87 -4.53 11.37
N LYS A 86 3.40 -5.51 12.11
CA LYS A 86 4.28 -6.53 11.53
C LYS A 86 3.45 -7.51 10.69
N PHE A 87 4.07 -8.22 9.77
CA PHE A 87 3.40 -9.30 9.04
C PHE A 87 2.86 -10.40 9.96
N SER A 88 3.39 -10.54 11.17
CA SER A 88 2.85 -11.43 12.21
C SER A 88 1.52 -10.95 12.81
N GLY A 89 0.99 -9.79 12.40
CA GLY A 89 -0.23 -9.19 12.94
C GLY A 89 -0.05 -8.45 14.27
N VAL A 90 1.18 -8.37 14.79
CA VAL A 90 1.50 -7.65 16.02
C VAL A 90 1.82 -6.19 15.69
N ASP A 91 1.27 -5.25 16.45
CA ASP A 91 1.57 -3.83 16.29
C ASP A 91 3.02 -3.53 16.71
N TYR A 92 3.65 -2.55 16.04
CA TYR A 92 4.89 -1.99 16.54
C TYR A 92 4.60 -1.10 17.76
N ASP A 93 5.46 -1.18 18.77
CA ASP A 93 5.44 -0.22 19.86
C ASP A 93 6.16 1.06 19.42
N HIS A 94 5.40 2.09 19.10
CA HIS A 94 5.95 3.39 18.70
C HIS A 94 5.89 4.45 19.80
N GLY A 95 5.26 4.17 20.93
CA GLY A 95 5.07 5.15 22.00
C GLY A 95 4.26 6.38 21.58
N ASP A 96 3.74 6.44 20.36
CA ASP A 96 2.94 7.55 19.86
C ASP A 96 1.45 7.32 20.14
N ASN A 97 0.94 8.07 21.11
CA ASN A 97 -0.47 8.00 21.53
C ASN A 97 -1.46 8.54 20.48
N ARG A 98 -1.00 9.16 19.41
CA ARG A 98 -1.85 9.64 18.31
C ARG A 98 -2.26 8.50 17.38
N LEU A 99 -1.54 7.39 17.41
CA LEU A 99 -1.79 6.25 16.54
C LEU A 99 -2.87 5.35 17.14
N GLU A 100 -3.90 5.10 16.38
CA GLU A 100 -5.03 4.24 16.73
C GLU A 100 -4.74 2.77 16.38
N THR A 101 -5.49 1.86 16.99
CA THR A 101 -5.52 0.46 16.55
C THR A 101 -6.34 0.36 15.25
N MET A 102 -5.83 -0.39 14.27
CA MET A 102 -6.56 -0.66 13.04
C MET A 102 -7.86 -1.39 13.36
N PRO A 103 -9.02 -0.92 12.85
CA PRO A 103 -10.28 -1.66 12.99
C PRO A 103 -10.17 -3.07 12.42
N ASP A 104 -10.98 -3.98 12.91
CA ASP A 104 -11.10 -5.31 12.31
C ASP A 104 -11.94 -5.23 11.02
N ILE A 105 -11.26 -4.84 9.95
CA ILE A 105 -11.89 -4.70 8.62
C ILE A 105 -12.48 -6.04 8.15
N ASN A 106 -11.87 -7.15 8.50
CA ASN A 106 -12.34 -8.46 8.06
C ASN A 106 -13.66 -8.87 8.74
N ALA A 107 -13.89 -8.41 9.96
CA ALA A 107 -15.13 -8.67 10.68
C ALA A 107 -16.33 -7.83 10.19
N SER A 108 -16.08 -6.71 9.49
CA SER A 108 -17.12 -5.75 9.05
C SER A 108 -16.88 -5.30 7.61
N ARG A 109 -16.53 -6.22 6.71
CA ARG A 109 -16.15 -5.89 5.32
C ARG A 109 -17.22 -5.12 4.56
N GLU A 110 -18.49 -5.38 4.87
CA GLU A 110 -19.66 -4.73 4.26
C GLU A 110 -19.79 -3.24 4.60
N GLU A 111 -19.12 -2.78 5.65
CA GLU A 111 -19.11 -1.37 6.05
C GLU A 111 -18.11 -0.54 5.21
N TYR A 112 -17.26 -1.19 4.42
CA TYR A 112 -16.16 -0.56 3.68
C TYR A 112 -16.31 -0.72 2.17
N ASP A 113 -16.01 0.33 1.41
CA ASP A 113 -15.89 0.25 -0.05
C ASP A 113 -14.54 -0.36 -0.43
N ILE A 114 -14.44 -1.70 -0.37
CA ILE A 114 -13.22 -2.44 -0.67
C ILE A 114 -13.11 -2.66 -2.17
N ARG A 115 -11.98 -2.27 -2.75
CA ARG A 115 -11.67 -2.39 -4.18
C ARG A 115 -10.47 -3.29 -4.41
N SER A 116 -10.56 -4.13 -5.44
CA SER A 116 -9.48 -4.94 -5.99
C SER A 116 -9.73 -5.17 -7.48
N TRP A 117 -8.70 -5.56 -8.22
CA TRP A 117 -8.76 -5.68 -9.69
C TRP A 117 -8.08 -6.94 -10.18
N GLU A 118 -8.42 -7.37 -11.38
CA GLU A 118 -7.58 -8.25 -12.18
C GLU A 118 -6.53 -7.38 -12.86
N LEU A 119 -5.27 -7.82 -12.85
CA LEU A 119 -4.13 -7.03 -13.34
C LEU A 119 -3.19 -7.89 -14.15
N GLU A 120 -2.63 -7.28 -15.19
CA GLU A 120 -1.57 -7.86 -16.02
C GLU A 120 -0.25 -7.10 -15.83
N PRO A 121 0.91 -7.70 -16.09
CA PRO A 121 2.18 -6.99 -16.15
C PRO A 121 2.11 -5.80 -17.12
N GLY A 122 2.39 -4.60 -16.59
CA GLY A 122 2.22 -3.31 -17.30
C GLY A 122 1.13 -2.44 -16.68
N ASP A 123 0.20 -3.03 -15.94
CA ASP A 123 -0.76 -2.28 -15.12
C ASP A 123 -0.10 -1.72 -13.85
N ALA A 124 -0.77 -0.77 -13.21
CA ALA A 124 -0.36 -0.27 -11.90
C ALA A 124 -1.56 0.23 -11.10
N ILE A 125 -1.55 -0.02 -9.80
CA ILE A 125 -2.47 0.60 -8.84
C ILE A 125 -1.74 1.74 -8.15
N ALA A 126 -2.29 2.96 -8.25
CA ALA A 126 -1.78 4.12 -7.55
C ALA A 126 -2.64 4.42 -6.33
N PHE A 127 -2.03 4.63 -5.16
CA PHE A 127 -2.75 4.96 -3.93
C PHE A 127 -1.93 5.85 -3.00
N HIS A 128 -2.64 6.71 -2.27
CA HIS A 128 -2.04 7.62 -1.29
C HIS A 128 -1.47 6.83 -0.11
N PHE A 129 -0.40 7.31 0.53
CA PHE A 129 0.24 6.63 1.68
C PHE A 129 -0.70 6.38 2.87
N LEU A 130 -1.76 7.17 3.02
CA LEU A 130 -2.80 6.97 4.04
C LEU A 130 -3.96 6.08 3.58
N THR A 131 -3.94 5.53 2.36
CA THR A 131 -4.96 4.58 1.93
C THR A 131 -4.81 3.27 2.70
N VAL A 132 -5.84 2.87 3.41
CA VAL A 132 -5.89 1.58 4.11
C VAL A 132 -5.98 0.47 3.07
N HIS A 133 -5.05 -0.47 3.14
CA HIS A 133 -4.96 -1.58 2.22
C HIS A 133 -4.39 -2.83 2.91
N GLY A 134 -4.61 -3.96 2.29
CA GLY A 134 -4.09 -5.25 2.72
C GLY A 134 -3.97 -6.18 1.52
N ALA A 135 -3.63 -7.43 1.73
CA ALA A 135 -3.62 -8.41 0.65
C ALA A 135 -3.94 -9.80 1.16
N PRO A 136 -4.81 -10.55 0.48
CA PRO A 136 -5.11 -11.92 0.85
C PRO A 136 -3.87 -12.82 0.74
N SER A 137 -3.98 -14.01 1.33
CA SER A 137 -3.04 -15.11 1.14
C SER A 137 -2.95 -15.51 -0.33
N ASN A 138 -1.92 -16.23 -0.73
CA ASN A 138 -1.84 -16.87 -2.04
C ASN A 138 -2.05 -18.37 -1.90
N LEU A 139 -3.28 -18.81 -1.93
CA LEU A 139 -3.65 -20.21 -1.78
C LEU A 139 -3.59 -21.00 -3.09
N SER A 140 -3.19 -20.40 -4.21
CA SER A 140 -2.93 -21.11 -5.46
C SER A 140 -1.90 -22.22 -5.22
N SER A 141 -2.13 -23.39 -5.79
CA SER A 141 -1.19 -24.52 -5.68
C SER A 141 0.03 -24.40 -6.60
N SER A 142 0.00 -23.51 -7.58
CA SER A 142 1.01 -23.46 -8.65
C SER A 142 1.46 -22.05 -9.04
N THR A 143 0.67 -21.03 -8.76
CA THR A 143 0.92 -19.67 -9.27
C THR A 143 1.56 -18.79 -8.19
N ARG A 144 2.75 -18.29 -8.47
CA ARG A 144 3.42 -17.26 -7.66
C ARG A 144 2.79 -15.89 -7.96
N ARG A 145 2.70 -15.05 -6.94
CA ARG A 145 2.33 -13.64 -7.11
C ARG A 145 3.47 -12.73 -6.69
N ARG A 146 4.01 -11.95 -7.62
CA ARG A 146 5.01 -10.92 -7.36
C ARG A 146 4.44 -9.54 -7.66
N GLY A 147 4.67 -8.60 -6.75
CA GLY A 147 4.34 -7.19 -6.95
C GLY A 147 5.54 -6.31 -6.60
N TYR A 148 5.79 -5.31 -7.41
CA TYR A 148 6.77 -4.27 -7.14
C TYR A 148 6.03 -3.03 -6.64
N ALA A 149 6.36 -2.57 -5.45
CA ALA A 149 5.78 -1.37 -4.87
C ALA A 149 6.82 -0.24 -4.85
N ALA A 150 6.61 0.78 -5.67
CA ALA A 150 7.43 1.98 -5.74
C ALA A 150 6.73 3.13 -5.03
N ARG A 151 7.39 3.70 -4.04
CA ARG A 151 6.87 4.80 -3.22
C ARG A 151 7.51 6.11 -3.62
N TRP A 152 6.67 7.11 -3.87
CA TRP A 152 7.06 8.41 -4.34
C TRP A 152 6.62 9.50 -3.36
N ILE A 153 7.46 10.51 -3.20
CA ILE A 153 7.18 11.69 -2.38
C ILE A 153 7.28 12.95 -3.22
N GLY A 154 6.45 13.93 -2.89
CA GLY A 154 6.37 15.22 -3.57
C GLY A 154 7.10 16.35 -2.88
N ASP A 155 6.70 17.57 -3.21
CA ASP A 155 7.40 18.80 -2.79
C ASP A 155 7.18 19.14 -1.31
N ASP A 156 6.08 18.68 -0.69
CA ASP A 156 5.73 18.96 0.71
C ASP A 156 6.34 17.96 1.70
N ALA A 157 7.04 16.95 1.19
CA ALA A 157 7.64 15.92 2.04
C ALA A 157 8.81 16.48 2.85
N VAL A 158 8.73 16.31 4.17
CA VAL A 158 9.76 16.69 5.12
C VAL A 158 10.11 15.52 6.03
N PHE A 159 11.29 15.55 6.63
CA PHE A 159 11.70 14.51 7.57
C PHE A 159 10.88 14.62 8.85
N ALA A 160 10.21 13.53 9.22
CA ALA A 160 9.48 13.39 10.49
C ALA A 160 10.47 13.02 11.60
N LYS A 161 10.43 13.74 12.73
CA LYS A 161 11.24 13.50 13.93
C LYS A 161 10.51 12.56 14.88
#